data_ba91f7a2ce3d58fd846fca7e04935fbb
#
_entry.id   ba91f7a2ce3d58fd846fca7e04935fbb
#
_cell.length_a   1.000
_cell.length_b   1.000
_cell.length_c   1.000
_cell.angle_alpha   90.00
_cell.angle_beta   90.00
_cell.angle_gamma   90.00
#
_symmetry.space_group_name_H-M   'P 1'
#
loop_
_entity.id
_entity.type
_entity.pdbx_description
1 polymer ?
#
loop_
_entity_poly.entity_id
_entity_poly.type
_entity_poly.pdbx_seq_one_letter_code
_entity_poly.pdbx_strand_id
1 'polypeptide(L)'
;LKVGKMAMDTVFSGESKNIEYKVALPDKSEKYMKTIVAFANTQGGKLIVGVDDKTHEIVGVENEILFQLMDGIANAISDSCMPQIIPDIEPQTIDGKTVIIVSVEAGKNRPYYLKSKGKENGTYIRVAGTSRQAFPEKIRELEMEGARISWDELTCVGYPVSEEVTEKLCKDIESFREKAGMTEHSVKKEQLINWKILKQNEGQLLATNAYV
;
A
#
# COMPACT_ATOMS: atom_id res chain seq x y z
N LEU A 1 -6.63 -24.72 -26.75
CA LEU A 1 -7.94 -24.81 -26.03
C LEU A 1 -7.82 -24.69 -24.50
N LYS A 2 -6.66 -24.99 -23.87
CA LYS A 2 -6.46 -24.85 -22.42
C LYS A 2 -6.03 -23.43 -21.96
N VAL A 3 -5.38 -22.66 -22.82
CA VAL A 3 -4.88 -21.32 -22.49
C VAL A 3 -6.02 -20.29 -22.37
N GLY A 4 -7.04 -20.38 -23.22
CA GLY A 4 -8.20 -19.47 -23.15
C GLY A 4 -9.06 -19.64 -21.89
N LYS A 5 -9.18 -20.89 -21.38
CA LYS A 5 -9.97 -21.17 -20.17
C LYS A 5 -9.30 -20.68 -18.89
N MET A 6 -7.96 -20.75 -18.82
CA MET A 6 -7.18 -20.20 -17.69
C MET A 6 -7.21 -18.67 -17.64
N ALA A 7 -7.23 -18.00 -18.80
CA ALA A 7 -7.35 -16.55 -18.89
C ALA A 7 -8.75 -16.06 -18.47
N MET A 8 -9.80 -16.79 -18.84
CA MET A 8 -11.18 -16.53 -18.39
C MET A 8 -11.33 -16.65 -16.86
N ASP A 9 -10.78 -17.71 -16.25
CA ASP A 9 -10.85 -17.92 -14.81
C ASP A 9 -10.14 -16.83 -14.01
N THR A 10 -9.13 -16.16 -14.59
CA THR A 10 -8.39 -15.07 -13.92
C THR A 10 -9.11 -13.72 -14.02
N VAL A 11 -9.86 -13.48 -15.11
CA VAL A 11 -10.62 -12.24 -15.32
C VAL A 11 -12.00 -12.30 -14.65
N PHE A 12 -12.61 -13.49 -14.57
CA PHE A 12 -13.99 -13.68 -14.09
C PHE A 12 -14.11 -14.48 -12.78
N SER A 13 -13.08 -14.55 -11.95
CA SER A 13 -13.13 -15.23 -10.66
C SER A 13 -14.07 -14.57 -9.62
N GLY A 14 -15.11 -13.86 -10.09
CA GLY A 14 -16.13 -13.18 -9.29
C GLY A 14 -15.68 -11.82 -8.77
N GLU A 15 -16.64 -11.03 -8.24
CA GLU A 15 -16.36 -9.77 -7.56
C GLU A 15 -15.36 -9.99 -6.41
N SER A 16 -14.06 -9.93 -6.72
CA SER A 16 -13.07 -9.81 -5.68
C SER A 16 -12.95 -8.32 -5.36
N LYS A 17 -12.76 -8.01 -4.09
CA LYS A 17 -12.49 -6.62 -3.64
C LYS A 17 -11.35 -5.92 -4.40
N ASN A 18 -10.61 -6.66 -5.21
CA ASN A 18 -9.44 -6.21 -5.96
C ASN A 18 -9.67 -6.10 -7.47
N ILE A 19 -10.91 -6.21 -7.95
CA ILE A 19 -11.25 -6.03 -9.37
C ILE A 19 -12.31 -4.94 -9.50
N GLU A 20 -12.14 -4.07 -10.49
CA GLU A 20 -13.08 -3.03 -10.88
C GLU A 20 -13.36 -3.13 -12.37
N TYR A 21 -14.62 -3.23 -12.78
CA TYR A 21 -15.03 -3.27 -14.17
C TYR A 21 -15.56 -1.92 -14.63
N LYS A 22 -15.30 -1.56 -15.88
CA LYS A 22 -15.85 -0.38 -16.55
C LYS A 22 -16.14 -0.71 -18.00
N VAL A 23 -17.33 -0.38 -18.49
CA VAL A 23 -17.67 -0.47 -19.91
C VAL A 23 -16.75 0.44 -20.73
N ALA A 24 -16.60 1.68 -20.28
CA ALA A 24 -15.73 2.69 -20.87
C ALA A 24 -15.13 3.55 -19.76
N LEU A 25 -14.02 4.21 -20.06
CA LEU A 25 -13.45 5.18 -19.14
C LEU A 25 -14.38 6.39 -19.00
N PRO A 26 -14.65 6.84 -17.77
CA PRO A 26 -15.42 8.06 -17.58
C PRO A 26 -14.63 9.29 -18.04
N ASP A 27 -15.31 10.31 -18.59
CA ASP A 27 -14.71 11.56 -19.08
C ASP A 27 -13.78 12.23 -18.06
N LYS A 28 -14.12 12.14 -16.78
CA LYS A 28 -13.28 12.63 -15.70
C LYS A 28 -12.42 11.48 -15.14
N SER A 29 -11.14 11.53 -15.42
CA SER A 29 -10.16 10.54 -14.95
C SER A 29 -10.17 10.35 -13.42
N GLU A 30 -10.48 11.39 -12.66
CA GLU A 30 -10.56 11.32 -11.19
C GLU A 30 -11.46 10.18 -10.69
N LYS A 31 -12.52 9.82 -11.43
CA LYS A 31 -13.45 8.76 -11.01
C LYS A 31 -12.77 7.39 -10.88
N TYR A 32 -11.90 7.04 -11.84
CA TYR A 32 -11.18 5.76 -11.80
C TYR A 32 -9.82 5.87 -11.11
N MET A 33 -9.23 7.08 -11.04
CA MET A 33 -8.00 7.31 -10.29
C MET A 33 -8.15 7.01 -8.79
N LYS A 34 -9.33 7.23 -8.20
CA LYS A 34 -9.63 6.82 -6.81
C LYS A 34 -9.44 5.33 -6.61
N THR A 35 -9.82 4.52 -7.59
CA THR A 35 -9.66 3.06 -7.55
C THR A 35 -8.19 2.67 -7.70
N ILE A 36 -7.45 3.31 -8.60
CA ILE A 36 -6.00 3.10 -8.78
C ILE A 36 -5.24 3.38 -7.48
N VAL A 37 -5.49 4.55 -6.87
CA VAL A 37 -4.90 4.91 -5.56
C VAL A 37 -5.29 3.91 -4.48
N ALA A 38 -6.56 3.50 -4.43
CA ALA A 38 -7.04 2.54 -3.44
C ALA A 38 -6.39 1.16 -3.59
N PHE A 39 -6.14 0.70 -4.82
CA PHE A 39 -5.38 -0.52 -5.09
C PHE A 39 -3.94 -0.42 -4.56
N ALA A 40 -3.23 0.65 -4.87
CA ALA A 40 -1.86 0.86 -4.40
C ALA A 40 -1.76 0.91 -2.87
N ASN A 41 -2.76 1.46 -2.19
CA ASN A 41 -2.81 1.56 -0.73
C ASN A 41 -3.25 0.26 -0.03
N THR A 42 -3.74 -0.74 -0.77
CA THR A 42 -4.22 -2.00 -0.20
C THR A 42 -3.44 -3.20 -0.74
N GLN A 43 -4.10 -4.16 -1.32
CA GLN A 43 -3.51 -5.42 -1.79
C GLN A 43 -3.20 -5.43 -3.29
N GLY A 44 -3.25 -4.26 -3.93
CA GLY A 44 -3.25 -4.18 -5.38
C GLY A 44 -4.62 -4.50 -5.97
N GLY A 45 -4.69 -4.53 -7.30
CA GLY A 45 -5.93 -4.89 -8.01
C GLY A 45 -5.86 -4.62 -9.49
N LYS A 46 -6.97 -4.89 -10.16
CA LYS A 46 -7.11 -4.72 -11.61
C LYS A 46 -8.31 -3.85 -11.95
N LEU A 47 -8.09 -2.85 -12.77
CA LEU A 47 -9.16 -2.12 -13.46
C LEU A 47 -9.29 -2.69 -14.87
N ILE A 48 -10.46 -3.18 -15.23
CA ILE A 48 -10.72 -3.80 -16.53
C ILE A 48 -11.72 -2.91 -17.29
N VAL A 49 -11.29 -2.42 -18.45
CA VAL A 49 -12.08 -1.57 -19.32
C VAL A 49 -12.59 -2.37 -20.52
N GLY A 50 -13.85 -2.22 -20.85
CA GLY A 50 -14.55 -3.00 -21.87
C GLY A 50 -15.42 -4.12 -21.31
N VAL A 51 -15.74 -4.09 -20.00
CA VAL A 51 -16.61 -5.06 -19.34
C VAL A 51 -17.69 -4.32 -18.54
N ASP A 52 -18.93 -4.78 -18.66
CA ASP A 52 -20.06 -4.23 -17.91
C ASP A 52 -19.94 -4.61 -16.41
N ASP A 53 -20.09 -3.64 -15.53
CA ASP A 53 -19.91 -3.81 -14.09
C ASP A 53 -21.05 -4.58 -13.39
N LYS A 54 -22.21 -4.71 -14.05
CA LYS A 54 -23.39 -5.38 -13.50
C LYS A 54 -23.61 -6.77 -14.09
N THR A 55 -23.51 -6.88 -15.40
CA THR A 55 -23.76 -8.14 -16.12
C THR A 55 -22.49 -8.96 -16.29
N HIS A 56 -21.31 -8.33 -16.14
CA HIS A 56 -19.99 -8.87 -16.45
C HIS A 56 -19.84 -9.30 -17.91
N GLU A 57 -20.70 -8.79 -18.80
CA GLU A 57 -20.60 -9.04 -20.22
C GLU A 57 -19.42 -8.27 -20.80
N ILE A 58 -18.67 -8.93 -21.68
CA ILE A 58 -17.58 -8.31 -22.41
C ILE A 58 -18.17 -7.46 -23.52
N VAL A 59 -18.06 -6.15 -23.39
CA VAL A 59 -18.44 -5.18 -24.43
C VAL A 59 -17.30 -5.00 -25.42
N GLY A 60 -16.06 -4.93 -24.90
CA GLY A 60 -14.83 -4.67 -25.66
C GLY A 60 -14.56 -3.18 -25.84
N VAL A 61 -13.36 -2.89 -26.32
CA VAL A 61 -12.87 -1.56 -26.73
C VAL A 61 -12.58 -1.60 -28.22
N GLU A 62 -12.90 -0.52 -28.94
CA GLU A 62 -12.62 -0.41 -30.37
C GLU A 62 -11.09 -0.41 -30.61
N ASN A 63 -10.65 -1.21 -31.59
CA ASN A 63 -9.22 -1.39 -31.87
C ASN A 63 -8.53 -0.09 -32.32
N GLU A 64 -9.27 0.78 -32.99
CA GLU A 64 -8.79 2.07 -33.52
C GLU A 64 -8.32 3.02 -32.43
N ILE A 65 -8.94 2.96 -31.25
CA ILE A 65 -8.64 3.86 -30.11
C ILE A 65 -7.89 3.15 -28.96
N LEU A 66 -7.66 1.83 -29.09
CA LEU A 66 -7.12 0.98 -28.03
C LEU A 66 -5.81 1.53 -27.43
N PHE A 67 -4.81 1.77 -28.29
CA PHE A 67 -3.52 2.27 -27.84
C PHE A 67 -3.60 3.70 -27.29
N GLN A 68 -4.43 4.55 -27.90
CA GLN A 68 -4.67 5.90 -27.41
C GLN A 68 -5.28 5.90 -25.99
N LEU A 69 -6.21 4.96 -25.71
CA LEU A 69 -6.78 4.79 -24.37
C LEU A 69 -5.74 4.29 -23.37
N MET A 70 -4.89 3.33 -23.75
CA MET A 70 -3.83 2.81 -22.89
C MET A 70 -2.84 3.92 -22.52
N ASP A 71 -2.37 4.70 -23.47
CA ASP A 71 -1.51 5.86 -23.25
C ASP A 71 -2.19 6.92 -22.37
N GLY A 72 -3.47 7.18 -22.63
CA GLY A 72 -4.28 8.10 -21.84
C GLY A 72 -4.39 7.67 -20.37
N ILE A 73 -4.56 6.37 -20.10
CA ILE A 73 -4.59 5.81 -18.73
C ILE A 73 -3.23 5.97 -18.08
N ALA A 74 -2.13 5.60 -18.76
CA ALA A 74 -0.78 5.68 -18.21
C ALA A 74 -0.42 7.13 -17.83
N ASN A 75 -0.71 8.09 -18.72
CA ASN A 75 -0.48 9.51 -18.49
C ASN A 75 -1.33 10.03 -17.33
N ALA A 76 -2.63 9.69 -17.29
CA ALA A 76 -3.50 10.11 -16.21
C ALA A 76 -3.06 9.60 -14.83
N ILE A 77 -2.54 8.37 -14.75
CA ILE A 77 -1.99 7.81 -13.50
C ILE A 77 -0.73 8.57 -13.08
N SER A 78 0.21 8.76 -14.01
CA SER A 78 1.48 9.47 -13.75
C SER A 78 1.24 10.91 -13.29
N ASP A 79 0.30 11.60 -13.91
CA ASP A 79 0.02 13.01 -13.62
C ASP A 79 -0.78 13.21 -12.33
N SER A 80 -1.66 12.27 -12.01
CA SER A 80 -2.62 12.44 -10.90
C SER A 80 -2.19 11.86 -9.58
N CYS A 81 -1.32 10.84 -9.57
CA CYS A 81 -1.00 10.07 -8.37
C CYS A 81 0.33 10.49 -7.72
N MET A 82 0.36 10.48 -6.40
CA MET A 82 1.57 10.73 -5.59
C MET A 82 1.57 9.78 -4.38
N PRO A 83 2.67 9.10 -4.05
CA PRO A 83 3.85 8.86 -4.90
C PRO A 83 3.48 8.29 -6.26
N GLN A 84 4.44 8.24 -7.19
CA GLN A 84 4.19 7.72 -8.53
C GLN A 84 3.76 6.26 -8.47
N ILE A 85 2.69 5.92 -9.20
CA ILE A 85 2.21 4.55 -9.41
C ILE A 85 2.62 4.14 -10.82
N ILE A 86 3.21 2.98 -10.96
CA ILE A 86 3.58 2.39 -12.26
C ILE A 86 2.65 1.18 -12.46
N PRO A 87 1.58 1.31 -13.25
CA PRO A 87 0.71 0.20 -13.57
C PRO A 87 1.31 -0.66 -14.68
N ASP A 88 0.91 -1.92 -14.74
CA ASP A 88 1.04 -2.75 -15.92
C ASP A 88 -0.27 -2.65 -16.73
N ILE A 89 -0.18 -2.26 -18.01
CA ILE A 89 -1.34 -2.00 -18.86
C ILE A 89 -1.22 -2.87 -20.11
N GLU A 90 -2.13 -3.83 -20.25
CA GLU A 90 -2.12 -4.77 -21.36
C GLU A 90 -3.50 -4.93 -22.01
N PRO A 91 -3.57 -5.11 -23.34
CA PRO A 91 -4.79 -5.50 -24.01
C PRO A 91 -4.95 -7.02 -23.94
N GLN A 92 -6.18 -7.49 -23.74
CA GLN A 92 -6.51 -8.91 -23.81
C GLN A 92 -7.73 -9.13 -24.69
N THR A 93 -7.63 -10.04 -25.65
CA THR A 93 -8.77 -10.41 -26.50
C THR A 93 -9.44 -11.67 -25.93
N ILE A 94 -10.75 -11.56 -25.67
CA ILE A 94 -11.59 -12.62 -25.14
C ILE A 94 -12.84 -12.69 -26.03
N ASP A 95 -13.12 -13.87 -26.59
CA ASP A 95 -14.26 -14.10 -27.50
C ASP A 95 -14.37 -13.08 -28.64
N GLY A 96 -13.24 -12.70 -29.21
CA GLY A 96 -13.15 -11.74 -30.33
C GLY A 96 -13.32 -10.27 -29.93
N LYS A 97 -13.48 -9.95 -28.65
CA LYS A 97 -13.55 -8.58 -28.12
C LYS A 97 -12.31 -8.25 -27.30
N THR A 98 -11.75 -7.08 -27.47
CA THR A 98 -10.53 -6.65 -26.76
C THR A 98 -10.90 -5.81 -25.55
N VAL A 99 -10.33 -6.14 -24.40
CA VAL A 99 -10.43 -5.37 -23.15
C VAL A 99 -9.06 -4.82 -22.77
N ILE A 100 -9.03 -3.74 -21.97
CA ILE A 100 -7.78 -3.21 -21.39
C ILE A 100 -7.73 -3.62 -19.93
N ILE A 101 -6.64 -4.27 -19.51
CA ILE A 101 -6.38 -4.64 -18.14
C ILE A 101 -5.31 -3.70 -17.58
N VAL A 102 -5.64 -2.97 -16.53
CA VAL A 102 -4.72 -2.11 -15.79
C VAL A 102 -4.44 -2.75 -14.45
N SER A 103 -3.28 -3.37 -14.32
CA SER A 103 -2.84 -4.05 -13.09
C SER A 103 -2.03 -3.09 -12.23
N VAL A 104 -2.42 -2.96 -10.96
CA VAL A 104 -1.76 -2.13 -9.96
C VAL A 104 -1.34 -3.01 -8.80
N GLU A 105 -0.05 -3.06 -8.52
CA GLU A 105 0.45 -3.78 -7.37
C GLU A 105 0.25 -3.01 -6.05
N ALA A 106 0.31 -3.74 -4.94
CA ALA A 106 0.36 -3.15 -3.61
C ALA A 106 1.62 -2.28 -3.47
N GLY A 107 1.42 -0.98 -3.28
CA GLY A 107 2.51 -0.02 -3.25
C GLY A 107 3.35 -0.12 -1.98
N LYS A 108 4.66 0.13 -2.11
CA LYS A 108 5.64 0.08 -1.00
C LYS A 108 5.83 1.43 -0.30
N ASN A 109 5.49 2.54 -0.98
CA ASN A 109 5.72 3.91 -0.50
C ASN A 109 4.40 4.58 -0.10
N ARG A 110 3.57 3.87 0.66
CA ARG A 110 2.27 4.37 1.16
C ARG A 110 2.44 5.58 2.09
N PRO A 111 1.43 6.47 2.16
CA PRO A 111 0.17 6.47 1.43
C PRO A 111 0.29 7.05 0.02
N TYR A 112 -0.41 6.43 -0.93
CA TYR A 112 -0.65 7.00 -2.26
C TYR A 112 -1.90 7.86 -2.24
N TYR A 113 -1.90 8.96 -2.99
CA TYR A 113 -3.02 9.89 -3.00
C TYR A 113 -3.13 10.66 -4.33
N LEU A 114 -4.29 11.26 -4.56
CA LEU A 114 -4.50 12.17 -5.69
C LEU A 114 -3.86 13.52 -5.41
N LYS A 115 -2.92 13.96 -6.27
CA LYS A 115 -2.20 15.25 -6.14
C LYS A 115 -3.17 16.43 -5.99
N SER A 116 -4.25 16.45 -6.78
CA SER A 116 -5.25 17.52 -6.79
C SER A 116 -5.98 17.71 -5.47
N LYS A 117 -6.03 16.68 -4.62
CA LYS A 117 -6.74 16.70 -3.33
C LYS A 117 -5.82 16.72 -2.11
N GLY A 118 -4.51 16.55 -2.33
CA GLY A 118 -3.56 16.39 -1.24
C GLY A 118 -3.72 15.06 -0.50
N LYS A 119 -2.81 14.79 0.42
CA LYS A 119 -2.74 13.52 1.15
C LYS A 119 -4.00 13.24 1.98
N GLU A 120 -4.49 14.23 2.71
CA GLU A 120 -5.63 14.07 3.63
C GLU A 120 -6.94 13.72 2.92
N ASN A 121 -7.21 14.35 1.77
CA ASN A 121 -8.47 14.19 1.04
C ASN A 121 -8.34 13.30 -0.20
N GLY A 122 -7.13 13.03 -0.63
CA GLY A 122 -6.82 12.28 -1.85
C GLY A 122 -6.40 10.83 -1.61
N THR A 123 -6.25 10.41 -0.35
CA THR A 123 -5.92 9.01 0.00
C THR A 123 -7.19 8.16 0.00
N TYR A 124 -7.17 7.09 -0.80
CA TYR A 124 -8.28 6.14 -0.92
C TYR A 124 -7.80 4.73 -0.61
N ILE A 125 -8.70 3.92 -0.05
CA ILE A 125 -8.50 2.49 0.25
C ILE A 125 -9.66 1.67 -0.29
N ARG A 126 -9.43 0.36 -0.52
CA ARG A 126 -10.49 -0.59 -0.91
C ARG A 126 -11.15 -1.18 0.32
N VAL A 127 -12.47 -1.03 0.39
CA VAL A 127 -13.29 -1.61 1.45
C VAL A 127 -14.46 -2.35 0.78
N ALA A 128 -14.50 -3.67 0.91
CA ALA A 128 -15.56 -4.53 0.37
C ALA A 128 -15.92 -4.21 -1.09
N GLY A 129 -14.90 -4.09 -1.97
CA GLY A 129 -15.10 -3.83 -3.40
C GLY A 129 -15.34 -2.37 -3.78
N THR A 130 -15.39 -1.43 -2.82
CA THR A 130 -15.55 0.00 -3.09
C THR A 130 -14.30 0.80 -2.71
N SER A 131 -14.05 1.90 -3.44
CA SER A 131 -12.98 2.84 -3.12
C SER A 131 -13.53 3.92 -2.18
N ARG A 132 -13.01 3.99 -0.95
CA ARG A 132 -13.40 4.96 0.08
C ARG A 132 -12.23 5.84 0.46
N GLN A 133 -12.51 7.10 0.81
CA GLN A 133 -11.52 7.98 1.39
C GLN A 133 -11.02 7.39 2.73
N ALA A 134 -9.71 7.41 2.93
CA ALA A 134 -9.10 6.95 4.16
C ALA A 134 -9.31 7.97 5.29
N PHE A 135 -9.61 7.46 6.49
CA PHE A 135 -9.66 8.28 7.70
C PHE A 135 -8.25 8.69 8.16
N PRO A 136 -8.10 9.76 8.97
CA PRO A 136 -6.79 10.21 9.43
C PRO A 136 -5.97 9.12 10.13
N GLU A 137 -6.62 8.24 10.90
CA GLU A 137 -5.98 7.09 11.58
C GLU A 137 -5.42 6.10 10.56
N LYS A 138 -6.19 5.80 9.49
CA LYS A 138 -5.73 4.89 8.43
C LYS A 138 -4.61 5.52 7.59
N ILE A 139 -4.62 6.83 7.38
CA ILE A 139 -3.52 7.53 6.71
C ILE A 139 -2.24 7.38 7.52
N ARG A 140 -2.29 7.57 8.84
CA ARG A 140 -1.13 7.36 9.74
C ARG A 140 -0.60 5.93 9.70
N GLU A 141 -1.49 4.95 9.70
CA GLU A 141 -1.12 3.54 9.56
C GLU A 141 -0.40 3.28 8.22
N LEU A 142 -0.92 3.81 7.11
CA LEU A 142 -0.29 3.71 5.80
C LEU A 142 1.07 4.43 5.74
N GLU A 143 1.24 5.55 6.45
CA GLU A 143 2.53 6.25 6.57
C GLU A 143 3.56 5.38 7.30
N MET A 144 3.15 4.71 8.37
CA MET A 144 4.02 3.77 9.10
C MET A 144 4.42 2.59 8.22
N GLU A 145 3.45 1.98 7.51
CA GLU A 145 3.71 0.90 6.57
C GLU A 145 4.70 1.35 5.48
N GLY A 146 4.49 2.53 4.88
CA GLY A 146 5.35 3.09 3.83
C GLY A 146 6.75 3.46 4.32
N ALA A 147 6.88 3.94 5.54
CA ALA A 147 8.15 4.22 6.20
C ALA A 147 8.83 2.95 6.74
N ARG A 148 8.15 1.80 6.67
CA ARG A 148 8.60 0.52 7.26
C ARG A 148 8.91 0.64 8.76
N ILE A 149 8.14 1.48 9.47
CA ILE A 149 8.23 1.65 10.91
C ILE A 149 7.26 0.66 11.54
N SER A 150 7.78 -0.22 12.40
CA SER A 150 6.91 -1.07 13.21
C SER A 150 6.31 -0.27 14.37
N TRP A 151 5.20 -0.76 14.93
CA TRP A 151 4.58 -0.14 16.11
C TRP A 151 5.57 -0.06 17.28
N ASP A 152 6.43 -1.08 17.42
CA ASP A 152 7.45 -1.16 18.45
C ASP A 152 8.49 -0.03 18.38
N GLU A 153 8.75 0.52 17.19
CA GLU A 153 9.71 1.60 16.95
C GLU A 153 9.15 3.01 17.23
N LEU A 154 7.84 3.13 17.47
CA LEU A 154 7.24 4.41 17.84
C LEU A 154 7.64 4.80 19.25
N THR A 155 7.90 6.08 19.46
CA THR A 155 8.18 6.62 20.78
C THR A 155 6.95 6.55 21.68
N CYS A 156 7.14 5.99 22.88
CA CYS A 156 6.12 5.95 23.91
C CYS A 156 6.01 7.34 24.55
N VAL A 157 4.87 8.02 24.32
CA VAL A 157 4.64 9.37 24.83
C VAL A 157 4.48 9.32 26.36
N GLY A 158 5.22 10.19 27.07
CA GLY A 158 5.13 10.29 28.52
C GLY A 158 6.02 9.33 29.30
N TYR A 159 6.93 8.61 28.63
CA TYR A 159 7.92 7.74 29.29
C TYR A 159 9.33 8.35 29.17
N PRO A 160 9.74 9.24 30.08
CA PRO A 160 11.11 9.76 30.11
C PRO A 160 12.08 8.65 30.54
N VAL A 161 13.17 8.53 29.81
CA VAL A 161 14.23 7.56 30.11
C VAL A 161 15.45 8.30 30.61
N SER A 162 15.77 8.13 31.90
CA SER A 162 17.01 8.63 32.50
C SER A 162 18.20 7.71 32.22
N GLU A 163 19.42 8.21 32.41
CA GLU A 163 20.63 7.37 32.31
C GLU A 163 20.60 6.20 33.30
N GLU A 164 20.15 6.45 34.53
CA GLU A 164 20.03 5.44 35.58
C GLU A 164 19.09 4.29 35.18
N VAL A 165 17.94 4.62 34.58
CA VAL A 165 16.98 3.62 34.06
C VAL A 165 17.59 2.86 32.90
N THR A 166 18.35 3.53 32.03
CA THR A 166 19.04 2.91 30.89
C THR A 166 20.10 1.89 31.37
N GLU A 167 20.91 2.26 32.36
CA GLU A 167 21.92 1.38 32.92
C GLU A 167 21.29 0.17 33.62
N LYS A 168 20.18 0.39 34.32
CA LYS A 168 19.44 -0.72 34.94
C LYS A 168 18.93 -1.70 33.91
N LEU A 169 18.33 -1.20 32.82
CA LEU A 169 17.84 -2.04 31.71
C LEU A 169 18.98 -2.85 31.09
N CYS A 170 20.14 -2.24 30.85
CA CYS A 170 21.31 -2.94 30.34
C CYS A 170 21.71 -4.13 31.26
N LYS A 171 21.79 -3.90 32.57
CA LYS A 171 22.12 -4.94 33.57
C LYS A 171 21.07 -6.05 33.63
N ASP A 172 19.80 -5.69 33.53
CA ASP A 172 18.69 -6.66 33.53
C ASP A 172 18.76 -7.59 32.30
N ILE A 173 19.04 -7.01 31.11
CA ILE A 173 19.26 -7.79 29.88
C ILE A 173 20.50 -8.68 29.96
N GLU A 174 21.61 -8.18 30.50
CA GLU A 174 22.84 -8.96 30.73
C GLU A 174 22.57 -10.17 31.62
N SER A 175 21.90 -9.95 32.75
CA SER A 175 21.52 -11.03 33.70
C SER A 175 20.60 -12.07 33.01
N PHE A 176 19.68 -11.62 32.19
CA PHE A 176 18.80 -12.53 31.45
C PHE A 176 19.56 -13.37 30.42
N ARG A 177 20.50 -12.77 29.69
CA ARG A 177 21.36 -13.45 28.71
C ARG A 177 22.26 -14.47 29.36
N GLU A 178 22.86 -14.14 30.52
CA GLU A 178 23.69 -15.06 31.31
C GLU A 178 22.88 -16.29 31.71
N LYS A 179 21.67 -16.09 32.24
CA LYS A 179 20.76 -17.20 32.61
C LYS A 179 20.36 -18.05 31.40
N ALA A 180 20.30 -17.46 30.22
CA ALA A 180 20.00 -18.15 28.97
C ALA A 180 21.21 -18.84 28.32
N GLY A 181 22.41 -18.76 28.94
CA GLY A 181 23.65 -19.38 28.45
C GLY A 181 24.24 -18.72 27.20
N MET A 182 23.95 -17.44 26.97
CA MET A 182 24.53 -16.68 25.87
C MET A 182 25.94 -16.22 26.19
N THR A 183 26.82 -16.21 25.19
CA THR A 183 28.26 -15.92 25.38
C THR A 183 28.62 -14.44 25.39
N GLU A 184 27.76 -13.56 24.80
CA GLU A 184 27.95 -12.12 24.85
C GLU A 184 27.15 -11.51 26.00
N HIS A 185 27.83 -10.97 26.98
CA HIS A 185 27.23 -10.49 28.22
C HIS A 185 27.03 -8.97 28.28
N SER A 186 27.95 -8.19 27.71
CA SER A 186 27.89 -6.73 27.85
C SER A 186 26.86 -6.10 26.95
N VAL A 187 25.95 -5.33 27.51
CA VAL A 187 24.93 -4.54 26.80
C VAL A 187 25.14 -3.06 27.08
N LYS A 188 25.26 -2.26 26.02
CA LYS A 188 25.48 -0.82 26.11
C LYS A 188 24.25 -0.05 25.56
N LYS A 189 24.14 1.20 25.96
CA LYS A 189 23.11 2.14 25.50
C LYS A 189 22.95 2.17 23.96
N GLU A 190 24.07 2.15 23.25
CA GLU A 190 24.07 2.15 21.78
C GLU A 190 23.39 0.91 21.19
N GLN A 191 23.47 -0.21 21.88
CA GLN A 191 22.78 -1.44 21.46
C GLN A 191 21.27 -1.32 21.67
N LEU A 192 20.81 -0.69 22.77
CA LEU A 192 19.38 -0.43 22.98
C LEU A 192 18.80 0.50 21.90
N ILE A 193 19.59 1.47 21.43
CA ILE A 193 19.22 2.33 20.31
C ILE A 193 19.20 1.53 18.99
N ASN A 194 20.22 0.70 18.74
CA ASN A 194 20.28 -0.14 17.53
C ASN A 194 19.15 -1.19 17.51
N TRP A 195 18.74 -1.71 18.64
CA TRP A 195 17.59 -2.61 18.77
C TRP A 195 16.25 -1.88 18.77
N LYS A 196 16.28 -0.54 18.65
CA LYS A 196 15.11 0.31 18.59
C LYS A 196 14.22 0.28 19.84
N ILE A 197 14.80 -0.16 20.97
CA ILE A 197 14.18 -0.09 22.30
C ILE A 197 14.18 1.35 22.81
N LEU A 198 15.26 2.09 22.53
CA LEU A 198 15.40 3.52 22.79
C LEU A 198 15.61 4.29 21.49
N LYS A 199 15.15 5.53 21.47
CA LYS A 199 15.37 6.49 20.37
C LYS A 199 16.00 7.76 20.93
N GLN A 200 17.04 8.25 20.26
CA GLN A 200 17.66 9.53 20.61
C GLN A 200 17.10 10.64 19.73
N ASN A 201 16.55 11.68 20.33
CA ASN A 201 16.04 12.84 19.63
C ASN A 201 16.53 14.11 20.33
N GLU A 202 17.21 15.02 19.60
CA GLU A 202 17.75 16.29 20.11
C GLU A 202 18.52 16.16 21.44
N GLY A 203 19.27 15.08 21.61
CA GLY A 203 20.06 14.80 22.81
C GLY A 203 19.28 14.12 23.95
N GLN A 204 17.97 13.96 23.82
CA GLN A 204 17.13 13.29 24.81
C GLN A 204 16.87 11.83 24.40
N LEU A 205 16.91 10.92 25.39
CA LEU A 205 16.51 9.54 25.22
C LEU A 205 15.01 9.36 25.46
N LEU A 206 14.37 8.72 24.50
CA LEU A 206 12.95 8.41 24.53
C LEU A 206 12.76 6.89 24.48
N ALA A 207 11.86 6.38 25.29
CA ALA A 207 11.41 5.00 25.17
C ALA A 207 10.60 4.79 23.87
N THR A 208 10.75 3.64 23.25
CA THR A 208 9.84 3.18 22.22
C THR A 208 8.79 2.24 22.82
N ASN A 209 7.78 1.85 22.02
CA ASN A 209 6.78 0.88 22.49
C ASN A 209 7.40 -0.51 22.75
N ALA A 210 8.58 -0.81 22.19
CA ALA A 210 9.32 -2.03 22.50
C ALA A 210 9.94 -2.01 23.91
N TYR A 211 10.03 -0.85 24.55
CA TYR A 211 10.54 -0.70 25.93
C TYR A 211 9.49 -1.11 26.97
N VAL A 212 8.20 -0.90 26.69
CA VAL A 212 7.07 -1.12 27.60
C VAL A 212 6.53 -2.54 27.49
#